data_8cb0c73359ebef557546760c7a969bfb
#
_entry.id   8cb0c73359ebef557546760c7a969bfb
#
_cell.length_a   1.000
_cell.length_b   1.000
_cell.length_c   1.000
_cell.angle_alpha   90.00
_cell.angle_beta   90.00
_cell.angle_gamma   90.00
#
_symmetry.space_group_name_H-M   'P 1'
#
loop_
_entity.id
_entity.type
_entity.pdbx_description
1 polymer ?
#
loop_
_entity_poly.entity_id
_entity_poly.type
_entity_poly.pdbx_seq_one_letter_code
_entity_poly.pdbx_strand_id
1 'polypeptide(L)'
;EDGDVIRILEDGNAGSPRYEYVYDESSKSFKPKDEGQKMVVGTKYFALKAVNANYNFITVNEGKSIVELDLETGASDERGLPAIPLISDVFTADASGTVATMHHLCGVVEVPVNLSVEQAARKVTYFSIYSSDGKLAGKYTATPYPPYFLGTSTPSNTAYSEEKTTPYEAGDITVFIPVLPGTCTGVFLNVYFDGGAGGTYIDKDRQLVVERGKITKVTQVNY
;
A
#
# COMPACT_ATOMS: atom_id res chain seq x y z
N GLU A 1 -1.92 -10.67 -10.50
CA GLU A 1 -0.90 -11.08 -11.50
C GLU A 1 -0.35 -12.44 -11.12
N ASP A 2 0.16 -13.18 -12.09
CA ASP A 2 0.72 -14.50 -11.85
C ASP A 2 1.88 -14.41 -10.86
N GLY A 3 1.87 -15.29 -9.84
CA GLY A 3 2.84 -15.24 -8.76
C GLY A 3 2.52 -14.30 -7.59
N ASP A 4 1.45 -13.50 -7.66
CA ASP A 4 0.99 -12.69 -6.53
C ASP A 4 0.72 -13.57 -5.31
N VAL A 5 1.23 -13.16 -4.14
CA VAL A 5 1.07 -13.91 -2.89
C VAL A 5 0.09 -13.21 -1.96
N ILE A 6 -0.88 -13.97 -1.47
CA ILE A 6 -1.71 -13.57 -0.33
C ILE A 6 -1.44 -14.49 0.86
N ARG A 7 -1.69 -13.98 2.04
CA ARG A 7 -1.62 -14.76 3.28
C ARG A 7 -3.02 -14.94 3.83
N ILE A 8 -3.33 -16.17 4.16
CA ILE A 8 -4.60 -16.56 4.77
C ILE A 8 -4.35 -16.77 6.26
N LEU A 9 -5.16 -16.13 7.07
CA LEU A 9 -5.04 -16.10 8.52
C LEU A 9 -6.40 -16.48 9.12
N GLU A 10 -6.37 -17.32 10.16
CA GLU A 10 -7.58 -17.71 10.87
C GLU A 10 -8.14 -16.54 11.70
N ASP A 11 -9.40 -16.22 11.52
CA ASP A 11 -10.03 -15.13 12.26
C ASP A 11 -10.26 -15.52 13.72
N GLY A 12 -9.93 -14.59 14.62
CA GLY A 12 -10.04 -14.80 16.06
C GLY A 12 -8.94 -15.67 16.68
N ASN A 13 -7.89 -16.04 15.92
CA ASN A 13 -6.81 -16.90 16.41
C ASN A 13 -5.42 -16.34 16.07
N ALA A 14 -4.84 -15.57 16.98
CA ALA A 14 -3.52 -14.97 16.79
C ALA A 14 -2.35 -15.99 16.71
N GLY A 15 -2.55 -17.19 17.22
CA GLY A 15 -1.58 -18.29 17.18
C GLY A 15 -1.71 -19.21 15.96
N SER A 16 -2.67 -18.97 15.08
CA SER A 16 -2.91 -19.81 13.90
C SER A 16 -1.73 -19.77 12.93
N PRO A 17 -1.47 -20.87 12.21
CA PRO A 17 -0.56 -20.88 11.08
C PRO A 17 -0.96 -19.84 10.02
N ARG A 18 0.04 -19.32 9.33
CA ARG A 18 -0.14 -18.39 8.21
C ARG A 18 0.02 -19.18 6.93
N TYR A 19 -1.04 -19.30 6.15
CA TYR A 19 -1.01 -20.04 4.90
C TYR A 19 -0.68 -19.08 3.75
N GLU A 20 0.32 -19.42 2.94
CA GLU A 20 0.63 -18.67 1.72
C GLU A 20 -0.11 -19.28 0.52
N TYR A 21 -0.80 -18.41 -0.21
CA TYR A 21 -1.49 -18.76 -1.45
C TYR A 21 -0.94 -17.90 -2.58
N VAL A 22 -0.65 -18.54 -3.70
CA VAL A 22 -0.08 -17.89 -4.89
C VAL A 22 -1.14 -17.83 -5.97
N TYR A 23 -1.26 -16.68 -6.63
CA TYR A 23 -2.16 -16.52 -7.77
C TYR A 23 -1.65 -17.32 -8.98
N ASP A 24 -2.55 -18.06 -9.58
CA ASP A 24 -2.33 -18.84 -10.81
C ASP A 24 -3.22 -18.28 -11.91
N GLU A 25 -2.63 -17.62 -12.88
CA GLU A 25 -3.31 -16.97 -13.99
C GLU A 25 -4.13 -17.98 -14.83
N SER A 26 -3.65 -19.22 -14.95
CA SER A 26 -4.31 -20.25 -15.75
C SER A 26 -5.68 -20.66 -15.20
N SER A 27 -5.81 -20.72 -13.88
CA SER A 27 -7.05 -21.03 -13.16
C SER A 27 -7.77 -19.80 -12.64
N LYS A 28 -7.15 -18.60 -12.75
CA LYS A 28 -7.64 -17.33 -12.20
C LYS A 28 -8.00 -17.43 -10.72
N SER A 29 -7.17 -18.14 -9.97
CA SER A 29 -7.42 -18.40 -8.54
C SER A 29 -6.12 -18.46 -7.75
N PHE A 30 -6.24 -18.26 -6.44
CA PHE A 30 -5.14 -18.47 -5.51
C PHE A 30 -5.06 -19.92 -5.10
N LYS A 31 -3.89 -20.54 -5.22
CA LYS A 31 -3.61 -21.92 -4.81
C LYS A 31 -2.65 -21.94 -3.62
N PRO A 32 -2.76 -22.93 -2.72
CA PRO A 32 -1.77 -23.11 -1.66
C PRO A 32 -0.37 -23.20 -2.27
N LYS A 33 0.55 -22.42 -1.75
CA LYS A 33 1.97 -22.49 -2.14
C LYS A 33 2.59 -23.82 -1.72
N ASP A 34 2.15 -24.33 -0.58
CA ASP A 34 2.52 -25.63 -0.03
C ASP A 34 1.26 -26.49 0.11
N GLU A 35 1.24 -27.64 -0.54
CA GLU A 35 0.09 -28.55 -0.50
C GLU A 35 -0.26 -29.08 0.92
N GLY A 36 0.71 -29.09 1.82
CA GLY A 36 0.51 -29.42 3.23
C GLY A 36 -0.17 -28.32 4.06
N GLN A 37 -0.24 -27.10 3.54
CA GLN A 37 -0.77 -25.92 4.24
C GLN A 37 -2.08 -25.44 3.60
N LYS A 38 -3.17 -26.11 3.93
CA LYS A 38 -4.50 -25.77 3.41
C LYS A 38 -5.43 -25.28 4.52
N MET A 39 -6.33 -24.39 4.15
CA MET A 39 -7.45 -24.00 5.02
C MET A 39 -8.28 -25.23 5.43
N VAL A 40 -8.74 -25.23 6.67
CA VAL A 40 -9.63 -26.26 7.19
C VAL A 40 -11.08 -25.85 6.88
N VAL A 41 -11.80 -26.72 6.18
CA VAL A 41 -13.21 -26.48 5.82
C VAL A 41 -14.06 -26.18 7.07
N GLY A 42 -14.92 -25.18 6.98
CA GLY A 42 -15.77 -24.72 8.08
C GLY A 42 -15.11 -23.72 9.03
N THR A 43 -13.80 -23.50 8.92
CA THR A 43 -13.09 -22.50 9.73
C THR A 43 -13.16 -21.12 9.08
N LYS A 44 -13.19 -20.07 9.91
CA LYS A 44 -13.22 -18.67 9.45
C LYS A 44 -11.81 -18.14 9.24
N TYR A 45 -11.62 -17.50 8.12
CA TYR A 45 -10.34 -16.90 7.71
C TYR A 45 -10.55 -15.52 7.13
N PHE A 46 -9.46 -14.79 6.97
CA PHE A 46 -9.35 -13.62 6.12
C PHE A 46 -8.05 -13.67 5.33
N ALA A 47 -8.02 -12.98 4.20
CA ALA A 47 -6.85 -12.86 3.34
C ALA A 47 -6.18 -11.51 3.53
N LEU A 48 -4.85 -11.49 3.47
CA LEU A 48 -4.03 -10.30 3.55
C LEU A 48 -3.02 -10.31 2.40
N LYS A 49 -3.03 -9.27 1.55
CA LYS A 49 -1.93 -8.95 0.65
C LYS A 49 -1.17 -7.79 1.27
N ALA A 50 0.00 -8.06 1.83
CA ALA A 50 0.88 -7.05 2.38
C ALA A 50 2.05 -6.83 1.43
N VAL A 51 2.42 -5.57 1.22
CA VAL A 51 3.65 -5.22 0.51
C VAL A 51 4.82 -5.63 1.39
N ASN A 52 5.81 -6.30 0.81
CA ASN A 52 7.06 -6.71 1.48
C ASN A 52 6.92 -7.62 2.71
N ALA A 53 5.81 -8.33 2.87
CA ALA A 53 5.58 -9.24 4.01
C ALA A 53 5.64 -8.57 5.40
N ASN A 54 5.63 -7.26 5.48
CA ASN A 54 5.80 -6.48 6.71
C ASN A 54 4.48 -6.27 7.45
N TYR A 55 3.85 -7.37 7.88
CA TYR A 55 2.86 -7.29 8.95
C TYR A 55 3.45 -8.01 10.17
N ASN A 56 3.52 -7.32 11.28
CA ASN A 56 4.27 -7.83 12.43
C ASN A 56 3.40 -8.41 13.53
N PHE A 57 2.09 -8.19 13.49
CA PHE A 57 1.32 -8.47 14.68
C PHE A 57 -0.15 -8.80 14.37
N ILE A 58 -0.63 -9.88 14.95
CA ILE A 58 -2.03 -10.18 14.99
C ILE A 58 -2.42 -10.24 16.46
N THR A 59 -3.34 -9.37 16.87
CA THR A 59 -4.06 -9.50 18.14
C THR A 59 -5.50 -9.89 17.87
N VAL A 60 -6.12 -10.46 18.88
CA VAL A 60 -7.57 -10.70 18.89
C VAL A 60 -8.17 -9.82 19.97
N ASN A 61 -9.11 -8.99 19.57
CA ASN A 61 -9.89 -8.18 20.49
C ASN A 61 -11.38 -8.52 20.32
N GLU A 62 -12.04 -8.93 21.41
CA GLU A 62 -13.45 -9.35 21.40
C GLU A 62 -13.76 -10.40 20.31
N GLY A 63 -12.85 -11.34 20.09
CA GLY A 63 -12.98 -12.39 19.05
C GLY A 63 -12.73 -11.92 17.62
N LYS A 64 -12.30 -10.68 17.40
CA LYS A 64 -11.99 -10.13 16.08
C LYS A 64 -10.49 -9.96 15.89
N SER A 65 -10.01 -10.33 14.74
CA SER A 65 -8.59 -10.16 14.38
C SER A 65 -8.25 -8.70 14.09
N ILE A 66 -7.10 -8.27 14.62
CA ILE A 66 -6.48 -6.98 14.31
C ILE A 66 -5.05 -7.26 13.85
N VAL A 67 -4.67 -6.70 12.71
CA VAL A 67 -3.31 -6.78 12.16
C VAL A 67 -2.64 -5.40 12.22
N GLU A 68 -1.37 -5.37 12.58
CA GLU A 68 -0.54 -4.18 12.40
C GLU A 68 0.27 -4.36 11.11
N LEU A 69 0.21 -3.35 10.27
CA LEU A 69 0.88 -3.27 8.98
C LEU A 69 1.78 -2.04 8.97
N ASP A 70 2.83 -2.09 8.17
CA ASP A 70 3.65 -0.93 7.88
C ASP A 70 3.43 -0.52 6.42
N LEU A 71 3.00 0.70 6.18
CA LEU A 71 3.01 1.27 4.84
C LEU A 71 4.43 1.75 4.57
N GLU A 72 5.33 0.80 4.36
CA GLU A 72 6.62 1.08 3.77
C GLU A 72 6.41 1.32 2.28
N THR A 73 7.02 2.35 1.83
CA THR A 73 6.91 2.90 0.49
C THR A 73 7.92 2.23 -0.44
N GLY A 74 7.66 2.27 -1.74
CA GLY A 74 8.68 2.00 -2.73
C GLY A 74 8.57 0.68 -3.48
N ALA A 75 7.52 -0.11 -3.30
CA ALA A 75 7.25 -1.23 -4.20
C ALA A 75 6.16 -0.84 -5.22
N SER A 76 6.40 -1.10 -6.49
CA SER A 76 5.41 -0.96 -7.55
C SER A 76 5.15 -2.30 -8.25
N ASP A 77 4.03 -2.38 -8.95
CA ASP A 77 3.74 -3.46 -9.90
C ASP A 77 4.47 -3.19 -11.24
N GLU A 78 4.37 -4.14 -12.19
CA GLU A 78 4.98 -4.04 -13.51
C GLU A 78 4.53 -2.81 -14.33
N ARG A 79 3.40 -2.19 -13.95
CA ARG A 79 2.87 -0.97 -14.58
C ARG A 79 3.37 0.30 -13.92
N GLY A 80 4.22 0.19 -12.89
CA GLY A 80 4.70 1.33 -12.09
C GLY A 80 3.67 1.88 -11.12
N LEU A 81 2.57 1.15 -10.86
CA LEU A 81 1.60 1.51 -9.83
C LEU A 81 2.08 0.98 -8.48
N PRO A 82 1.95 1.75 -7.39
CA PRO A 82 2.41 1.32 -6.08
C PRO A 82 1.67 0.06 -5.63
N ALA A 83 2.41 -0.87 -5.06
CA ALA A 83 1.83 -2.04 -4.45
C ALA A 83 1.04 -1.63 -3.19
N ILE A 84 -0.26 -1.83 -3.23
CA ILE A 84 -1.19 -1.39 -2.18
C ILE A 84 -1.58 -2.58 -1.31
N PRO A 85 -1.50 -2.47 0.03
CA PRO A 85 -1.95 -3.52 0.93
C PRO A 85 -3.48 -3.69 0.85
N LEU A 86 -3.90 -4.97 0.85
CA LEU A 86 -5.30 -5.37 0.79
C LEU A 86 -5.63 -6.30 1.95
N ILE A 87 -6.85 -6.20 2.47
CA ILE A 87 -7.43 -7.13 3.44
C ILE A 87 -8.79 -7.62 2.93
N SER A 88 -9.14 -8.87 3.16
CA SER A 88 -10.48 -9.36 2.81
C SER A 88 -11.48 -9.20 3.95
N ASP A 89 -12.77 -9.33 3.61
CA ASP A 89 -13.78 -9.72 4.59
C ASP A 89 -13.43 -11.08 5.20
N VAL A 90 -14.01 -11.36 6.37
CA VAL A 90 -13.97 -12.72 6.93
C VAL A 90 -14.82 -13.65 6.05
N PHE A 91 -14.26 -14.78 5.72
CA PHE A 91 -14.94 -15.84 4.96
C PHE A 91 -14.81 -17.18 5.66
N THR A 92 -15.71 -18.11 5.36
CA THR A 92 -15.62 -19.50 5.82
C THR A 92 -15.02 -20.35 4.71
N ALA A 93 -14.01 -21.15 5.02
CA ALA A 93 -13.40 -22.04 4.03
C ALA A 93 -14.39 -23.12 3.59
N ASP A 94 -14.51 -23.29 2.28
CA ASP A 94 -15.39 -24.29 1.65
C ASP A 94 -14.57 -25.24 0.77
N ALA A 95 -15.00 -26.51 0.71
CA ALA A 95 -14.32 -27.54 -0.07
C ALA A 95 -14.44 -27.33 -1.58
N SER A 96 -15.48 -26.64 -2.04
CA SER A 96 -15.74 -26.33 -3.46
C SER A 96 -14.99 -25.08 -3.95
N GLY A 97 -14.31 -24.38 -3.05
CA GLY A 97 -13.65 -23.11 -3.29
C GLY A 97 -14.28 -21.97 -2.50
N THR A 98 -13.51 -20.94 -2.25
CA THR A 98 -13.93 -19.79 -1.44
C THR A 98 -13.70 -18.51 -2.22
N VAL A 99 -14.69 -17.61 -2.19
CA VAL A 99 -14.59 -16.26 -2.75
C VAL A 99 -14.43 -15.26 -1.61
N ALA A 100 -13.41 -14.42 -1.69
CA ALA A 100 -13.16 -13.37 -0.72
C ALA A 100 -13.15 -11.99 -1.40
N THR A 101 -13.86 -11.03 -0.83
CA THR A 101 -13.82 -9.64 -1.30
C THR A 101 -12.63 -8.94 -0.66
N MET A 102 -11.76 -8.35 -1.49
CA MET A 102 -10.57 -7.64 -1.02
C MET A 102 -10.82 -6.14 -0.96
N HIS A 103 -10.34 -5.52 0.10
CA HIS A 103 -10.47 -4.09 0.36
C HIS A 103 -9.10 -3.42 0.44
N HIS A 104 -8.92 -2.31 -0.26
CA HIS A 104 -7.71 -1.49 -0.14
C HIS A 104 -7.60 -0.90 1.26
N LEU A 105 -6.39 -0.85 1.80
CA LEU A 105 -6.12 -0.26 3.11
C LEU A 105 -5.57 1.16 3.03
N CYS A 106 -5.07 1.57 1.87
CA CYS A 106 -4.62 2.94 1.62
C CYS A 106 -5.19 3.49 0.31
N GLY A 107 -4.95 4.77 0.05
CA GLY A 107 -5.17 5.41 -1.25
C GLY A 107 -3.85 5.67 -1.96
N VAL A 108 -3.92 6.30 -3.12
CA VAL A 108 -2.76 6.70 -3.92
C VAL A 108 -2.87 8.17 -4.25
N VAL A 109 -1.78 8.90 -4.11
CA VAL A 109 -1.66 10.27 -4.63
C VAL A 109 -0.97 10.21 -5.98
N GLU A 110 -1.64 10.72 -7.01
CA GLU A 110 -1.09 10.91 -8.35
C GLU A 110 -0.55 12.33 -8.45
N VAL A 111 0.76 12.44 -8.63
CA VAL A 111 1.48 13.70 -8.76
C VAL A 111 2.01 13.85 -10.18
N PRO A 112 1.36 14.67 -11.03
CA PRO A 112 1.93 15.06 -12.31
C PRO A 112 3.10 16.01 -12.07
N VAL A 113 4.26 15.71 -12.65
CA VAL A 113 5.48 16.51 -12.52
C VAL A 113 5.99 16.84 -13.91
N ASN A 114 6.25 18.11 -14.20
CA ASN A 114 7.03 18.52 -15.35
C ASN A 114 8.48 18.73 -14.89
N LEU A 115 9.34 17.78 -15.26
CA LEU A 115 10.76 17.76 -14.87
C LEU A 115 11.59 18.51 -15.90
N SER A 116 12.25 19.59 -15.49
CA SER A 116 13.11 20.36 -16.39
C SER A 116 14.35 19.56 -16.83
N VAL A 117 14.95 19.95 -17.96
CA VAL A 117 16.20 19.34 -18.46
C VAL A 117 17.34 19.46 -17.44
N GLU A 118 17.40 20.59 -16.73
CA GLU A 118 18.43 20.84 -15.70
C GLU A 118 18.25 19.87 -14.52
N GLN A 119 17.02 19.63 -14.07
CA GLN A 119 16.74 18.73 -12.97
C GLN A 119 16.93 17.27 -13.37
N ALA A 120 16.47 16.88 -14.56
CA ALA A 120 16.69 15.51 -15.06
C ALA A 120 18.19 15.18 -15.19
N ALA A 121 19.03 16.15 -15.58
CA ALA A 121 20.49 15.98 -15.64
C ALA A 121 21.12 15.62 -14.28
N ARG A 122 20.41 15.88 -13.17
CA ARG A 122 20.82 15.49 -11.80
C ARG A 122 20.48 14.04 -11.46
N LYS A 123 19.90 13.27 -12.39
CA LYS A 123 19.51 11.87 -12.23
C LYS A 123 18.50 11.65 -11.12
N VAL A 124 17.31 12.21 -11.31
CA VAL A 124 16.17 12.01 -10.38
C VAL A 124 15.76 10.54 -10.38
N THR A 125 15.70 9.91 -9.20
CA THR A 125 15.38 8.48 -9.05
C THR A 125 14.08 8.22 -8.31
N TYR A 126 13.68 9.07 -7.37
CA TYR A 126 12.41 8.93 -6.65
C TYR A 126 11.89 10.25 -6.10
N PHE A 127 10.68 10.21 -5.60
CA PHE A 127 9.96 11.34 -5.04
C PHE A 127 9.39 10.97 -3.68
N SER A 128 9.16 11.96 -2.84
CA SER A 128 8.31 11.79 -1.66
C SER A 128 7.37 12.97 -1.48
N ILE A 129 6.26 12.73 -0.82
CA ILE A 129 5.42 13.81 -0.28
C ILE A 129 5.62 13.89 1.23
N TYR A 130 5.62 15.12 1.74
CA TYR A 130 5.73 15.44 3.16
C TYR A 130 4.59 16.36 3.57
N SER A 131 4.07 16.18 4.76
CA SER A 131 3.16 17.13 5.40
C SER A 131 3.45 17.22 6.89
N SER A 132 3.48 18.44 7.43
CA SER A 132 3.78 18.66 8.85
C SER A 132 2.63 18.23 9.78
N ASP A 133 1.41 18.18 9.28
CA ASP A 133 0.19 17.80 10.02
C ASP A 133 -0.39 16.46 9.61
N GLY A 134 0.21 15.79 8.59
CA GLY A 134 -0.30 14.57 8.01
C GLY A 134 0.33 13.31 8.59
N LYS A 135 -0.44 12.22 8.50
CA LYS A 135 0.00 10.85 8.79
C LYS A 135 -0.01 10.09 7.47
N LEU A 136 1.01 10.36 6.63
CA LEU A 136 1.02 9.91 5.25
C LEU A 136 1.39 8.42 5.11
N ALA A 137 2.19 7.91 6.03
CA ALA A 137 2.70 6.54 6.01
C ALA A 137 2.98 6.03 7.43
N GLY A 138 3.71 4.91 7.55
CA GLY A 138 4.13 4.30 8.81
C GLY A 138 3.19 3.19 9.26
N LYS A 139 3.32 2.80 10.52
CA LYS A 139 2.54 1.68 11.06
C LYS A 139 1.09 2.05 11.32
N TYR A 140 0.19 1.15 10.94
CA TYR A 140 -1.24 1.28 11.13
C TYR A 140 -1.89 -0.05 11.46
N THR A 141 -3.07 0.00 12.03
CA THR A 141 -3.86 -1.17 12.37
C THR A 141 -5.04 -1.34 11.41
N ALA A 142 -5.32 -2.58 11.05
CA ALA A 142 -6.40 -2.99 10.18
C ALA A 142 -7.13 -4.21 10.74
N THR A 143 -8.35 -4.44 10.28
CA THR A 143 -9.20 -5.55 10.66
C THR A 143 -9.96 -6.08 9.44
N PRO A 144 -10.31 -7.38 9.37
CA PRO A 144 -11.15 -7.90 8.30
C PRO A 144 -12.63 -7.52 8.42
N TYR A 145 -12.95 -6.54 9.23
CA TYR A 145 -14.31 -6.01 9.45
C TYR A 145 -14.37 -4.53 9.11
N PRO A 146 -15.52 -4.00 8.64
CA PRO A 146 -15.66 -2.55 8.49
C PRO A 146 -15.35 -1.81 9.80
N PRO A 147 -14.60 -0.71 9.76
CA PRO A 147 -14.15 0.05 8.58
C PRO A 147 -12.84 -0.42 7.93
N TYR A 148 -12.32 -1.59 8.23
CA TYR A 148 -11.08 -2.24 7.76
C TYR A 148 -9.78 -1.53 8.20
N PHE A 149 -9.66 -0.25 8.05
CA PHE A 149 -8.58 0.60 8.58
C PHE A 149 -9.03 1.20 9.92
N LEU A 150 -8.28 0.95 10.98
CA LEU A 150 -8.62 1.40 12.33
C LEU A 150 -7.88 2.67 12.75
N GLY A 151 -6.68 2.89 12.23
CA GLY A 151 -5.89 4.07 12.54
C GLY A 151 -4.39 3.82 12.49
N THR A 152 -3.63 4.89 12.64
CA THR A 152 -2.16 4.87 12.60
C THR A 152 -1.60 4.70 14.00
N SER A 153 -0.74 3.70 14.21
CA SER A 153 -0.09 3.42 15.50
C SER A 153 1.26 4.16 15.63
N THR A 154 2.04 4.20 14.56
CA THR A 154 3.31 4.94 14.50
C THR A 154 3.35 5.73 13.20
N PRO A 155 2.90 7.00 13.20
CA PRO A 155 2.76 7.80 11.99
C PRO A 155 4.12 8.23 11.43
N SER A 156 4.19 8.32 10.10
CA SER A 156 5.21 9.04 9.34
C SER A 156 4.56 10.19 8.57
N ASN A 157 5.19 11.35 8.60
CA ASN A 157 4.77 12.52 7.85
C ASN A 157 5.23 12.48 6.39
N THR A 158 5.96 11.44 5.99
CA THR A 158 6.53 11.29 4.65
C THR A 158 6.08 9.97 4.04
N ALA A 159 5.66 10.03 2.80
CA ALA A 159 5.41 8.87 1.96
C ALA A 159 6.24 8.99 0.66
N TYR A 160 6.72 7.87 0.13
CA TYR A 160 7.67 7.84 -0.98
C TYR A 160 7.07 7.15 -2.22
N SER A 161 7.52 7.52 -3.40
CA SER A 161 7.35 6.72 -4.61
C SER A 161 8.34 5.55 -4.63
N GLU A 162 8.18 4.66 -5.59
CA GLU A 162 9.22 3.68 -5.91
C GLU A 162 10.51 4.38 -6.33
N GLU A 163 11.65 3.82 -5.89
CA GLU A 163 12.96 4.24 -6.38
C GLU A 163 13.27 3.55 -7.72
N LYS A 164 13.50 4.34 -8.75
CA LYS A 164 13.82 3.86 -10.10
C LYS A 164 15.31 3.55 -10.23
N THR A 165 15.64 2.40 -10.80
CA THR A 165 17.00 2.04 -11.16
C THR A 165 17.52 2.89 -12.34
N THR A 166 16.60 3.29 -13.25
CA THR A 166 16.89 4.24 -14.34
C THR A 166 16.29 5.59 -13.98
N PRO A 167 17.08 6.66 -13.93
CA PRO A 167 16.58 7.99 -13.61
C PRO A 167 15.47 8.45 -14.55
N TYR A 168 14.61 9.33 -14.05
CA TYR A 168 13.56 9.96 -14.85
C TYR A 168 14.16 10.91 -15.89
N GLU A 169 13.58 10.90 -17.08
CA GLU A 169 13.92 11.83 -18.15
C GLU A 169 13.17 13.16 -17.97
N ALA A 170 13.66 14.22 -18.66
CA ALA A 170 12.98 15.51 -18.70
C ALA A 170 11.63 15.42 -19.41
N GLY A 171 10.68 16.21 -18.97
CA GLY A 171 9.34 16.29 -19.51
C GLY A 171 8.25 15.96 -18.51
N ASP A 172 7.07 15.67 -19.02
CA ASP A 172 5.91 15.31 -18.20
C ASP A 172 6.00 13.86 -17.74
N ILE A 173 6.03 13.68 -16.44
CA ILE A 173 6.01 12.39 -15.78
C ILE A 173 4.84 12.32 -14.79
N THR A 174 4.40 11.13 -14.46
CA THR A 174 3.40 10.91 -13.41
C THR A 174 3.97 10.02 -12.34
N VAL A 175 3.90 10.48 -11.09
CA VAL A 175 4.40 9.76 -9.92
C VAL A 175 3.22 9.31 -9.08
N PHE A 176 3.22 8.04 -8.69
CA PHE A 176 2.21 7.46 -7.81
C PHE A 176 2.82 7.17 -6.44
N ILE A 177 2.18 7.67 -5.39
CA ILE A 177 2.66 7.53 -4.01
C ILE A 177 1.53 6.93 -3.16
N PRO A 178 1.71 5.75 -2.54
CA PRO A 178 0.73 5.19 -1.63
C PRO A 178 0.69 6.01 -0.34
N VAL A 179 -0.51 6.28 0.15
CA VAL A 179 -0.73 7.15 1.32
C VAL A 179 -1.85 6.59 2.19
N LEU A 180 -1.66 6.62 3.50
CA LEU A 180 -2.71 6.26 4.45
C LEU A 180 -3.92 7.19 4.30
N PRO A 181 -5.15 6.68 4.50
CA PRO A 181 -6.35 7.50 4.40
C PRO A 181 -6.36 8.58 5.48
N GLY A 182 -6.75 9.77 5.08
CA GLY A 182 -6.80 10.92 5.97
C GLY A 182 -6.79 12.24 5.23
N THR A 183 -6.59 13.28 5.98
CA THR A 183 -6.56 14.66 5.50
C THR A 183 -5.32 15.37 6.01
N CYS A 184 -4.61 16.06 5.13
CA CYS A 184 -3.43 16.85 5.49
C CYS A 184 -3.38 18.15 4.67
N THR A 185 -2.58 19.10 5.15
CA THR A 185 -2.37 20.41 4.53
C THR A 185 -0.89 20.68 4.30
N GLY A 186 -0.58 21.67 3.48
CA GLY A 186 0.79 22.09 3.25
C GLY A 186 1.69 20.99 2.70
N VAL A 187 1.16 20.22 1.74
CA VAL A 187 1.90 19.07 1.19
C VAL A 187 3.05 19.53 0.31
N PHE A 188 4.23 19.04 0.64
CA PHE A 188 5.48 19.35 -0.03
C PHE A 188 5.99 18.13 -0.81
N LEU A 189 6.35 18.34 -2.09
CA LEU A 189 6.99 17.32 -2.92
C LEU A 189 8.51 17.44 -2.78
N ASN A 190 9.16 16.39 -2.36
CA ASN A 190 10.61 16.26 -2.44
C ASN A 190 10.98 15.46 -3.68
N VAL A 191 12.08 15.86 -4.30
CA VAL A 191 12.68 15.23 -5.48
C VAL A 191 14.07 14.79 -5.11
N TYR A 192 14.39 13.52 -5.29
CA TYR A 192 15.66 12.92 -4.91
C TYR A 192 16.49 12.59 -6.14
N PHE A 193 17.79 12.93 -6.08
CA PHE A 193 18.75 12.79 -7.16
C PHE A 193 20.14 12.50 -6.62
N ASP A 194 21.06 12.14 -7.50
CA ASP A 194 22.46 11.95 -7.14
C ASP A 194 23.02 13.19 -6.40
N GLY A 195 23.48 12.97 -5.16
CA GLY A 195 24.11 14.00 -4.34
C GLY A 195 23.15 14.89 -3.55
N GLY A 196 21.83 14.61 -3.51
CA GLY A 196 20.94 15.39 -2.65
C GLY A 196 19.45 15.28 -2.93
N ALA A 197 18.73 16.23 -2.38
CA ALA A 197 17.29 16.38 -2.58
C ALA A 197 16.94 17.87 -2.76
N GLY A 198 15.84 18.10 -3.43
CA GLY A 198 15.19 19.41 -3.54
C GLY A 198 13.69 19.23 -3.41
N GLY A 199 12.92 20.32 -3.53
CA GLY A 199 11.48 20.15 -3.46
C GLY A 199 10.71 21.44 -3.61
N THR A 200 9.39 21.30 -3.71
CA THR A 200 8.45 22.40 -3.84
C THR A 200 7.08 22.04 -3.26
N TYR A 201 6.25 23.02 -2.94
CA TYR A 201 4.89 22.76 -2.51
C TYR A 201 4.03 22.28 -3.69
N ILE A 202 3.25 21.22 -3.45
CA ILE A 202 2.25 20.73 -4.41
C ILE A 202 1.11 21.77 -4.50
N ASP A 203 0.55 22.11 -3.32
CA ASP A 203 -0.47 23.14 -3.19
C ASP A 203 -0.44 23.60 -1.72
N LYS A 204 0.06 24.82 -1.48
CA LYS A 204 0.32 25.30 -0.13
C LYS A 204 -0.95 25.51 0.69
N ASP A 205 -2.03 25.86 0.02
CA ASP A 205 -3.25 26.34 0.66
C ASP A 205 -4.40 25.31 0.56
N ARG A 206 -4.21 24.23 -0.17
CA ARG A 206 -5.23 23.21 -0.39
C ARG A 206 -5.06 22.02 0.52
N GLN A 207 -6.20 21.50 0.97
CA GLN A 207 -6.27 20.28 1.74
C GLN A 207 -6.16 19.07 0.81
N LEU A 208 -5.24 18.15 1.10
CA LEU A 208 -5.16 16.85 0.46
C LEU A 208 -6.03 15.87 1.26
N VAL A 209 -7.03 15.31 0.59
CA VAL A 209 -7.91 14.27 1.16
C VAL A 209 -7.62 12.96 0.43
N VAL A 210 -7.20 11.96 1.18
CA VAL A 210 -6.91 10.62 0.67
C VAL A 210 -7.93 9.64 1.19
N GLU A 211 -8.62 8.95 0.28
CA GLU A 211 -9.58 7.90 0.59
C GLU A 211 -9.02 6.53 0.20
N ARG A 212 -9.40 5.49 0.95
CA ARG A 212 -9.03 4.10 0.64
C ARG A 212 -9.52 3.70 -0.75
N GLY A 213 -8.63 3.02 -1.49
CA GLY A 213 -8.96 2.47 -2.81
C GLY A 213 -9.20 3.53 -3.89
N LYS A 214 -8.87 4.79 -3.61
CA LYS A 214 -9.00 5.88 -4.59
C LYS A 214 -7.65 6.48 -4.95
N ILE A 215 -7.58 7.00 -6.17
CA ILE A 215 -6.47 7.82 -6.64
C ILE A 215 -6.88 9.29 -6.47
N THR A 216 -6.08 10.03 -5.70
CA THR A 216 -6.25 11.48 -5.54
C THR A 216 -5.23 12.19 -6.41
N LYS A 217 -5.69 12.87 -7.46
CA LYS A 217 -4.83 13.64 -8.34
C LYS A 217 -4.60 15.05 -7.79
N VAL A 218 -3.37 15.47 -7.72
CA VAL A 218 -2.98 16.83 -7.33
C VAL A 218 -2.66 17.68 -8.56
N THR A 219 -2.46 18.98 -8.34
CA THR A 219 -2.06 19.93 -9.40
C THR A 219 -0.67 19.57 -9.91
N GLN A 220 -0.44 19.78 -11.22
CA GLN A 220 0.88 19.56 -11.84
C GLN A 220 1.95 20.44 -11.18
N VAL A 221 3.06 19.84 -10.88
CA VAL A 221 4.22 20.50 -10.28
C VAL A 221 5.27 20.69 -11.36
N ASN A 222 5.77 21.93 -11.50
CA ASN A 222 6.92 22.24 -12.33
C ASN A 222 8.19 22.25 -11.48
N TYR A 223 9.16 21.42 -11.85
CA TYR A 223 10.39 21.25 -11.09
C TYR A 223 11.64 21.29 -11.96
#